data_42286168e01c33dc0a80f71a21412676
#
_entry.id   42286168e01c33dc0a80f71a21412676
#
_cell.length_a   1.000
_cell.length_b   1.000
_cell.length_c   1.000
_cell.angle_alpha   90.00
_cell.angle_beta   90.00
_cell.angle_gamma   90.00
#
_symmetry.space_group_name_H-M   'P 1'
#
loop_
_entity.id
_entity.type
_entity.pdbx_description
1 polymer ?
#
loop_
_entity_poly.entity_id
_entity_poly.type
_entity_poly.pdbx_seq_one_letter_code
_entity_poly.pdbx_strand_id
1 'polypeptide(L)'
;MNNALITIVLYTIKEQYVSEKAFYANQLGISPQSWDRWKKGEHGLKPENMQIISKLFTDYEWMLVQKVCRNAEILPEVAENPVREYQFLKYQVAKKWIATDLADFKWYTTDETVHDSEIHKPAITTLRLECNYDFWSYKDIIDLRLPSIIRHQIDSKKINLLEWFNENTPDT
;
A
#
# COMPACT_ATOMS: atom_id res chain seq x y z
N MET A 1 6.50 -19.21 8.16
CA MET A 1 5.93 -18.22 7.22
C MET A 1 6.05 -16.84 7.85
N ASN A 2 6.33 -15.82 7.08
CA ASN A 2 6.62 -14.49 7.62
C ASN A 2 5.30 -13.76 7.99
N ASN A 3 5.02 -13.61 9.27
CA ASN A 3 3.83 -12.91 9.78
C ASN A 3 3.74 -11.46 9.30
N ALA A 4 4.88 -10.81 9.07
CA ALA A 4 4.93 -9.45 8.56
C ALA A 4 4.31 -9.35 7.15
N LEU A 5 4.60 -10.30 6.27
CA LEU A 5 4.00 -10.36 4.94
C LEU A 5 2.47 -10.47 5.03
N ILE A 6 1.97 -11.40 5.84
CA ILE A 6 0.53 -11.60 6.02
C ILE A 6 -0.13 -10.32 6.50
N THR A 7 0.44 -9.68 7.51
CA THR A 7 -0.10 -8.45 8.10
C THR A 7 -0.15 -7.30 7.09
N ILE A 8 0.92 -7.09 6.31
CA ILE A 8 0.97 -6.06 5.28
C ILE A 8 -0.04 -6.35 4.15
N VAL A 9 -0.14 -7.60 3.71
CA VAL A 9 -1.10 -8.01 2.66
C VAL A 9 -2.54 -7.79 3.13
N LEU A 10 -2.90 -8.19 4.35
CA LEU A 10 -4.24 -7.97 4.90
C LEU A 10 -4.58 -6.49 5.02
N TYR A 11 -3.62 -5.67 5.43
CA TYR A 11 -3.78 -4.22 5.47
C TYR A 11 -4.06 -3.66 4.06
N THR A 12 -3.28 -4.07 3.06
CA THR A 12 -3.41 -3.60 1.68
C THR A 12 -4.72 -4.04 1.04
N ILE A 13 -5.18 -5.26 1.34
CA ILE A 13 -6.51 -5.73 0.89
C ILE A 13 -7.63 -4.86 1.46
N LYS A 14 -7.55 -4.49 2.74
CA LYS A 14 -8.54 -3.59 3.37
C LYS A 14 -8.59 -2.20 2.73
N GLU A 15 -7.47 -1.73 2.20
CA GLU A 15 -7.43 -0.46 1.48
C GLU A 15 -8.01 -0.55 0.07
N GLN A 16 -7.87 -1.70 -0.60
CA GLN A 16 -8.18 -1.85 -2.03
C GLN A 16 -9.50 -2.57 -2.32
N TYR A 17 -9.99 -3.36 -1.38
CA TYR A 17 -11.15 -4.22 -1.56
C TYR A 17 -12.21 -3.98 -0.49
N VAL A 18 -13.47 -4.19 -0.87
CA VAL A 18 -14.61 -4.08 0.06
C VAL A 18 -14.51 -5.08 1.20
N SER A 19 -13.94 -6.26 0.94
CA SER A 19 -13.74 -7.31 1.95
C SER A 19 -12.61 -8.26 1.56
N GLU A 20 -12.04 -8.96 2.55
CA GLU A 20 -11.10 -10.06 2.29
C GLU A 20 -11.71 -11.12 1.37
N LYS A 21 -13.01 -11.43 1.55
CA LYS A 21 -13.73 -12.39 0.72
C LYS A 21 -13.76 -11.97 -0.75
N ALA A 22 -14.00 -10.68 -1.03
CA ALA A 22 -13.96 -10.16 -2.39
C ALA A 22 -12.59 -10.38 -3.05
N PHE A 23 -11.51 -10.33 -2.28
CA PHE A 23 -10.18 -10.62 -2.78
C PHE A 23 -9.91 -12.12 -2.95
N TYR A 24 -9.97 -12.91 -1.86
CA TYR A 24 -9.52 -14.30 -1.95
C TYR A 24 -10.43 -15.18 -2.82
N ALA A 25 -11.73 -14.92 -2.85
CA ALA A 25 -12.65 -15.71 -3.65
C ALA A 25 -12.56 -15.35 -5.14
N ASN A 26 -12.50 -14.06 -5.48
CA ASN A 26 -12.55 -13.61 -6.87
C ASN A 26 -11.18 -13.54 -7.54
N GLN A 27 -10.13 -13.18 -6.80
CA GLN A 27 -8.78 -13.02 -7.36
C GLN A 27 -7.95 -14.30 -7.21
N LEU A 28 -7.98 -14.94 -6.04
CA LEU A 28 -7.21 -16.15 -5.79
C LEU A 28 -7.97 -17.43 -6.10
N GLY A 29 -9.31 -17.38 -6.13
CA GLY A 29 -10.15 -18.56 -6.36
C GLY A 29 -9.99 -19.64 -5.31
N ILE A 30 -9.68 -19.28 -4.06
CA ILE A 30 -9.49 -20.23 -2.96
C ILE A 30 -10.63 -20.21 -1.96
N SER A 31 -10.77 -21.31 -1.19
CA SER A 31 -11.79 -21.43 -0.17
C SER A 31 -11.49 -20.59 1.06
N PRO A 32 -12.51 -20.21 1.86
CA PRO A 32 -12.32 -19.55 3.15
C PRO A 32 -11.36 -20.28 4.08
N GLN A 33 -11.44 -21.63 4.09
CA GLN A 33 -10.56 -22.48 4.88
C GLN A 33 -9.09 -22.32 4.47
N SER A 34 -8.80 -22.34 3.15
CA SER A 34 -7.45 -22.16 2.64
C SER A 34 -6.90 -20.77 2.98
N TRP A 35 -7.76 -19.75 2.89
CA TRP A 35 -7.42 -18.40 3.27
C TRP A 35 -7.09 -18.26 4.75
N ASP A 36 -7.92 -18.85 5.63
CA ASP A 36 -7.69 -18.82 7.08
C ASP A 36 -6.42 -19.55 7.50
N ARG A 37 -6.11 -20.69 6.86
CA ARG A 37 -4.86 -21.43 7.11
C ARG A 37 -3.63 -20.64 6.71
N TRP A 38 -3.72 -19.91 5.59
CA TRP A 38 -2.65 -19.02 5.19
C TRP A 38 -2.48 -17.86 6.17
N LYS A 39 -3.56 -17.20 6.60
CA LYS A 39 -3.49 -16.11 7.60
C LYS A 39 -2.87 -16.56 8.93
N LYS A 40 -3.10 -17.79 9.33
CA LYS A 40 -2.49 -18.37 10.54
C LYS A 40 -1.04 -18.83 10.35
N GLY A 41 -0.51 -18.73 9.15
CA GLY A 41 0.82 -19.22 8.86
C GLY A 41 0.96 -20.75 8.78
N GLU A 42 -0.16 -21.48 8.77
CA GLU A 42 -0.19 -22.95 8.75
C GLU A 42 0.13 -23.54 7.38
N HIS A 43 -0.19 -22.80 6.33
CA HIS A 43 0.00 -23.24 4.94
C HIS A 43 0.43 -22.10 4.03
N GLY A 44 1.39 -22.38 3.13
CA GLY A 44 1.77 -21.48 2.06
C GLY A 44 0.69 -21.42 0.95
N LEU A 45 0.66 -20.33 0.21
CA LEU A 45 -0.10 -20.24 -1.03
C LEU A 45 0.73 -20.81 -2.20
N LYS A 46 0.02 -21.25 -3.24
CA LYS A 46 0.67 -21.65 -4.50
C LYS A 46 1.43 -20.46 -5.13
N PRO A 47 2.49 -20.70 -5.89
CA PRO A 47 3.25 -19.63 -6.54
C PRO A 47 2.39 -18.68 -7.38
N GLU A 48 1.39 -19.20 -8.10
CA GLU A 48 0.47 -18.40 -8.91
C GLU A 48 -0.34 -17.42 -8.03
N ASN A 49 -0.80 -17.87 -6.87
CA ASN A 49 -1.52 -17.03 -5.92
C ASN A 49 -0.61 -15.98 -5.27
N MET A 50 0.66 -16.32 -5.00
CA MET A 50 1.65 -15.35 -4.53
C MET A 50 1.96 -14.27 -5.56
N GLN A 51 1.95 -14.60 -6.86
CA GLN A 51 2.06 -13.62 -7.93
C GLN A 51 0.86 -12.67 -7.96
N ILE A 52 -0.35 -13.16 -7.70
CA ILE A 52 -1.53 -12.30 -7.59
C ILE A 52 -1.43 -11.38 -6.37
N ILE A 53 -0.96 -11.89 -5.23
CA ILE A 53 -0.72 -11.07 -4.03
C ILE A 53 0.31 -9.97 -4.32
N SER A 54 1.41 -10.29 -5.01
CA SER A 54 2.43 -9.28 -5.33
C SER A 54 1.89 -8.14 -6.20
N LYS A 55 0.86 -8.40 -7.02
CA LYS A 55 0.19 -7.38 -7.85
C LYS A 55 -0.73 -6.42 -7.08
N LEU A 56 -0.96 -6.66 -5.78
CA LEU A 56 -1.57 -5.65 -4.90
C LEU A 56 -0.69 -4.41 -4.73
N PHE A 57 0.58 -4.56 -5.04
CA PHE A 57 1.64 -3.58 -4.88
C PHE A 57 2.23 -3.20 -6.23
N THR A 58 2.78 -2.01 -6.34
CA THR A 58 3.70 -1.70 -7.44
C THR A 58 5.01 -2.49 -7.26
N ASP A 59 5.82 -2.58 -8.29
CA ASP A 59 7.12 -3.27 -8.19
C ASP A 59 8.01 -2.66 -7.10
N TYR A 60 8.00 -1.33 -6.99
CA TYR A 60 8.74 -0.62 -5.95
C TYR A 60 8.20 -0.92 -4.56
N GLU A 61 6.89 -0.87 -4.40
CA GLU A 61 6.22 -1.18 -3.13
C GLU A 61 6.46 -2.64 -2.72
N TRP A 62 6.43 -3.57 -3.67
CA TRP A 62 6.73 -4.98 -3.40
C TRP A 62 8.16 -5.18 -2.89
N MET A 63 9.11 -4.45 -3.44
CA MET A 63 10.50 -4.42 -2.93
C MET A 63 10.54 -3.93 -1.47
N LEU A 64 9.79 -2.89 -1.13
CA LEU A 64 9.70 -2.40 0.25
C LEU A 64 9.05 -3.42 1.18
N VAL A 65 7.99 -4.10 0.75
CA VAL A 65 7.37 -5.21 1.52
C VAL A 65 8.39 -6.28 1.85
N GLN A 66 9.15 -6.73 0.85
CA GLN A 66 10.19 -7.73 1.06
C GLN A 66 11.29 -7.25 2.02
N LYS A 67 11.66 -5.98 1.95
CA LYS A 67 12.60 -5.38 2.89
C LYS A 67 12.07 -5.42 4.34
N VAL A 68 10.83 -5.01 4.54
CA VAL A 68 10.18 -5.06 5.86
C VAL A 68 10.10 -6.48 6.38
N CYS A 69 9.75 -7.44 5.53
CA CYS A 69 9.70 -8.87 5.91
C CYS A 69 11.06 -9.38 6.41
N ARG A 70 12.16 -9.03 5.74
CA ARG A 70 13.50 -9.39 6.20
C ARG A 70 13.89 -8.70 7.51
N ASN A 71 13.56 -7.42 7.63
CA ASN A 71 13.84 -6.66 8.85
C ASN A 71 13.07 -7.22 10.05
N ALA A 72 11.83 -7.66 9.85
CA ALA A 72 11.00 -8.26 10.89
C ALA A 72 11.57 -9.58 11.47
N GLU A 73 12.47 -10.24 10.76
CA GLU A 73 13.14 -11.46 11.28
C GLU A 73 14.21 -11.16 12.32
N ILE A 74 14.75 -9.94 12.32
CA ILE A 74 15.87 -9.56 13.18
C ILE A 74 15.55 -8.36 14.10
N LEU A 75 14.54 -7.58 13.80
CA LEU A 75 14.15 -6.38 14.54
C LEU A 75 12.77 -6.59 15.16
N PRO A 76 12.67 -6.80 16.50
CA PRO A 76 11.39 -7.02 17.19
C PRO A 76 10.36 -5.91 16.95
N GLU A 77 10.79 -4.65 16.95
CA GLU A 77 9.91 -3.50 16.72
C GLU A 77 9.28 -3.50 15.33
N VAL A 78 9.96 -4.03 14.31
CA VAL A 78 9.41 -4.20 12.97
C VAL A 78 8.46 -5.40 12.93
N ALA A 79 8.81 -6.49 13.62
CA ALA A 79 7.96 -7.67 13.72
C ALA A 79 6.61 -7.37 14.41
N GLU A 80 6.63 -6.50 15.43
CA GLU A 80 5.42 -6.09 16.14
C GLU A 80 4.50 -5.19 15.32
N ASN A 81 5.07 -4.35 14.46
CA ASN A 81 4.28 -3.42 13.65
C ASN A 81 4.81 -3.27 12.22
N PRO A 82 4.73 -4.32 11.39
CA PRO A 82 5.28 -4.31 10.03
C PRO A 82 4.56 -3.35 9.09
N VAL A 83 3.28 -3.07 9.31
CA VAL A 83 2.51 -2.09 8.52
C VAL A 83 3.04 -0.68 8.74
N ARG A 84 3.32 -0.32 9.99
CA ARG A 84 3.89 1.00 10.31
C ARG A 84 5.25 1.19 9.63
N GLU A 85 6.11 0.19 9.70
CA GLU A 85 7.42 0.23 9.03
C GLU A 85 7.28 0.35 7.51
N TYR A 86 6.39 -0.45 6.91
CA TYR A 86 6.11 -0.38 5.47
C TYR A 86 5.63 1.01 5.06
N GLN A 87 4.66 1.59 5.76
CA GLN A 87 4.17 2.94 5.51
C GLN A 87 5.26 3.99 5.71
N PHE A 88 6.02 3.90 6.78
CA PHE A 88 7.15 4.80 7.05
C PHE A 88 8.12 4.83 5.88
N LEU A 89 8.55 3.68 5.37
CA LEU A 89 9.45 3.60 4.22
C LEU A 89 8.83 4.20 2.96
N LYS A 90 7.56 3.95 2.69
CA LYS A 90 6.84 4.57 1.56
C LYS A 90 6.83 6.09 1.66
N TYR A 91 6.48 6.63 2.83
CA TYR A 91 6.43 8.07 3.06
C TYR A 91 7.81 8.72 2.94
N GLN A 92 8.86 8.09 3.47
CA GLN A 92 10.23 8.59 3.36
C GLN A 92 10.68 8.70 1.91
N VAL A 93 10.42 7.68 1.11
CA VAL A 93 10.76 7.70 -0.32
C VAL A 93 9.92 8.74 -1.07
N ALA A 94 8.61 8.79 -0.82
CA ALA A 94 7.71 9.77 -1.42
C ALA A 94 8.14 11.21 -1.13
N LYS A 95 8.44 11.51 0.12
CA LYS A 95 8.95 12.82 0.55
C LYS A 95 10.24 13.19 -0.20
N LYS A 96 11.17 12.27 -0.32
CA LYS A 96 12.43 12.49 -1.04
C LYS A 96 12.19 12.77 -2.53
N TRP A 97 11.32 12.01 -3.17
CA TRP A 97 11.00 12.20 -4.59
C TRP A 97 10.34 13.55 -4.84
N ILE A 98 9.42 13.95 -3.97
CA ILE A 98 8.75 15.26 -4.07
C ILE A 98 9.74 16.40 -3.80
N ALA A 99 10.55 16.29 -2.76
CA ALA A 99 11.51 17.34 -2.38
C ALA A 99 12.60 17.59 -3.42
N THR A 100 12.96 16.55 -4.17
CA THR A 100 14.02 16.62 -5.21
C THR A 100 13.47 16.78 -6.62
N ASP A 101 12.17 16.94 -6.78
CA ASP A 101 11.47 17.06 -8.07
C ASP A 101 11.77 15.90 -9.03
N LEU A 102 11.96 14.70 -8.47
CA LEU A 102 12.28 13.50 -9.24
C LEU A 102 11.05 12.77 -9.76
N ALA A 103 9.89 13.04 -9.20
CA ALA A 103 8.66 12.33 -9.52
C ALA A 103 7.56 13.27 -9.97
N ASP A 104 6.83 12.85 -10.99
CA ASP A 104 5.53 13.37 -11.31
C ASP A 104 4.49 12.80 -10.34
N PHE A 105 3.43 13.56 -10.05
CA PHE A 105 2.34 13.07 -9.23
C PHE A 105 1.00 13.20 -9.93
N LYS A 106 0.13 12.24 -9.69
CA LYS A 106 -1.23 12.18 -10.21
C LYS A 106 -2.19 11.72 -9.14
N TRP A 107 -3.41 12.26 -9.18
CA TRP A 107 -4.50 11.84 -8.33
C TRP A 107 -5.42 10.89 -9.06
N TYR A 108 -5.75 9.78 -8.41
CA TYR A 108 -6.78 8.84 -8.84
C TYR A 108 -7.87 8.77 -7.79
N THR A 109 -9.10 8.98 -8.23
CA THR A 109 -10.27 8.72 -7.40
C THR A 109 -10.85 7.39 -7.85
N THR A 110 -10.91 6.43 -6.96
CA THR A 110 -11.69 5.23 -7.21
C THR A 110 -13.13 5.60 -6.95
N ASP A 111 -13.95 5.67 -7.99
CA ASP A 111 -15.38 5.70 -7.85
C ASP A 111 -15.83 4.35 -7.29
N GLU A 112 -15.81 4.22 -5.98
CA GLU A 112 -16.57 3.17 -5.33
C GLU A 112 -18.05 3.51 -5.47
N THR A 113 -18.65 3.08 -6.56
CA THR A 113 -20.09 2.86 -6.62
C THR A 113 -20.40 1.71 -5.67
N VAL A 114 -20.37 2.00 -4.40
CA VAL A 114 -20.91 1.09 -3.38
C VAL A 114 -22.43 1.22 -3.45
N HIS A 115 -23.02 0.44 -4.34
CA HIS A 115 -24.38 0.03 -4.17
C HIS A 115 -24.40 -0.89 -2.94
N ASP A 116 -25.04 -0.41 -1.91
CA ASP A 116 -25.45 -1.13 -0.72
C ASP A 116 -24.42 -1.18 0.41
N SER A 117 -24.66 -0.33 1.36
CA SER A 117 -24.71 -0.57 2.79
C SER A 117 -24.27 0.62 3.65
N GLU A 118 -24.91 0.76 4.77
CA GLU A 118 -24.86 1.78 5.81
C GLU A 118 -23.49 2.03 6.48
N ILE A 119 -22.37 1.63 5.88
CA ILE A 119 -21.05 1.90 6.40
C ILE A 119 -20.46 3.06 5.62
N HIS A 120 -20.54 4.26 6.18
CA HIS A 120 -19.83 5.43 5.68
C HIS A 120 -18.32 5.23 5.86
N LYS A 121 -17.66 4.62 4.87
CA LYS A 121 -16.20 4.70 4.79
C LYS A 121 -15.82 6.11 4.33
N PRO A 122 -14.81 6.74 4.93
CA PRO A 122 -14.31 8.01 4.44
C PRO A 122 -13.86 7.85 2.98
N ALA A 123 -14.19 8.82 2.14
CA ALA A 123 -13.74 8.83 0.76
C ALA A 123 -12.20 8.83 0.72
N ILE A 124 -11.63 7.88 -0.01
CA ILE A 124 -10.18 7.72 -0.17
C ILE A 124 -9.80 8.06 -1.60
N THR A 125 -8.74 8.82 -1.76
CA THR A 125 -8.11 9.10 -3.04
C THR A 125 -6.70 8.53 -3.07
N THR A 126 -6.23 8.15 -4.25
CA THR A 126 -4.86 7.65 -4.41
C THR A 126 -3.99 8.74 -5.03
N LEU A 127 -2.92 9.09 -4.33
CA LEU A 127 -1.83 9.88 -4.87
C LEU A 127 -0.79 8.93 -5.45
N ARG A 128 -0.59 8.97 -6.76
CA ARG A 128 0.44 8.21 -7.45
C ARG A 128 1.65 9.08 -7.72
N LEU A 129 2.82 8.63 -7.31
CA LEU A 129 4.12 9.21 -7.60
C LEU A 129 4.85 8.31 -8.59
N GLU A 130 5.31 8.90 -9.70
CA GLU A 130 6.02 8.19 -10.77
C GLU A 130 7.40 8.82 -10.99
N CYS A 131 8.47 8.08 -10.73
CA CYS A 131 9.80 8.40 -11.23
C CYS A 131 10.00 7.78 -12.60
N ASN A 132 10.21 8.60 -13.59
CA ASN A 132 10.48 8.17 -14.97
C ASN A 132 11.99 8.18 -15.21
N TYR A 133 12.52 7.06 -15.69
CA TYR A 133 13.91 6.96 -16.13
C TYR A 133 13.93 7.05 -17.65
N ASP A 134 14.71 7.99 -18.20
CA ASP A 134 14.76 8.29 -19.64
C ASP A 134 15.25 7.11 -20.49
N PHE A 135 15.79 6.12 -19.85
CA PHE A 135 16.34 4.98 -20.49
C PHE A 135 15.69 3.67 -20.03
N TRP A 136 15.39 2.77 -20.96
CA TRP A 136 14.69 1.50 -20.76
C TRP A 136 13.18 1.62 -20.46
N SER A 137 12.58 2.80 -20.52
CA SER A 137 11.16 3.01 -20.19
C SER A 137 10.76 2.50 -18.80
N TYR A 138 11.70 2.46 -17.86
CA TYR A 138 11.43 2.08 -16.48
C TYR A 138 10.73 3.19 -15.73
N LYS A 139 9.80 2.78 -14.87
CA LYS A 139 9.13 3.67 -13.93
C LYS A 139 9.15 3.02 -12.56
N ASP A 140 9.53 3.79 -11.55
CA ASP A 140 9.25 3.46 -10.17
C ASP A 140 7.98 4.18 -9.74
N ILE A 141 7.04 3.45 -9.16
CA ILE A 141 5.72 3.96 -8.82
C ILE A 141 5.42 3.67 -7.35
N ILE A 142 4.94 4.69 -6.65
CA ILE A 142 4.40 4.56 -5.30
C ILE A 142 2.97 5.09 -5.28
N ASP A 143 2.05 4.31 -4.75
CA ASP A 143 0.66 4.68 -4.53
C ASP A 143 0.39 4.91 -3.05
N LEU A 144 -0.05 6.11 -2.72
CA LEU A 144 -0.44 6.49 -1.36
C LEU A 144 -1.94 6.72 -1.31
N ARG A 145 -2.64 5.98 -0.45
CA ARG A 145 -4.08 6.15 -0.23
C ARG A 145 -4.29 7.12 0.91
N LEU A 146 -4.88 8.25 0.56
CA LEU A 146 -5.08 9.38 1.46
C LEU A 146 -6.58 9.71 1.58
N PRO A 147 -7.03 10.24 2.73
CA PRO A 147 -8.38 10.80 2.82
C PRO A 147 -8.60 11.88 1.76
N SER A 148 -9.77 11.90 1.13
CA SER A 148 -10.08 12.85 0.05
C SER A 148 -9.96 14.31 0.48
N ILE A 149 -10.11 14.60 1.76
CA ILE A 149 -9.92 15.95 2.31
C ILE A 149 -8.49 16.46 2.08
N ILE A 150 -7.49 15.59 2.12
CA ILE A 150 -6.08 15.96 1.88
C ILE A 150 -5.92 16.47 0.44
N ARG A 151 -6.53 15.80 -0.54
CA ARG A 151 -6.53 16.26 -1.93
C ARG A 151 -7.14 17.65 -2.04
N HIS A 152 -8.29 17.88 -1.42
CA HIS A 152 -8.93 19.19 -1.43
C HIS A 152 -8.08 20.29 -0.79
N GLN A 153 -7.38 19.97 0.30
CA GLN A 153 -6.47 20.91 0.95
C GLN A 153 -5.29 21.28 0.05
N ILE A 154 -4.72 20.31 -0.66
CA ILE A 154 -3.60 20.52 -1.58
C ILE A 154 -4.08 21.29 -2.82
N ASP A 155 -5.18 20.86 -3.45
CA ASP A 155 -5.73 21.49 -4.67
C ASP A 155 -6.19 22.94 -4.42
N SER A 156 -6.68 23.24 -3.22
CA SER A 156 -7.05 24.60 -2.83
C SER A 156 -5.86 25.49 -2.44
N LYS A 157 -4.64 24.99 -2.55
CA LYS A 157 -3.38 25.65 -2.17
C LYS A 157 -3.30 26.05 -0.69
N LYS A 158 -4.10 25.44 0.16
CA LYS A 158 -4.04 25.66 1.62
C LYS A 158 -2.81 25.01 2.24
N ILE A 159 -2.36 23.92 1.65
CA ILE A 159 -1.15 23.21 2.03
C ILE A 159 -0.48 22.68 0.76
N ASN A 160 0.84 22.81 0.66
CA ASN A 160 1.54 22.16 -0.44
C ASN A 160 1.88 20.70 -0.08
N LEU A 161 2.08 19.88 -1.11
CA LEU A 161 2.30 18.46 -0.95
C LEU A 161 3.54 18.14 -0.11
N LEU A 162 4.65 18.86 -0.32
CA LEU A 162 5.88 18.65 0.45
C LEU A 162 5.71 19.01 1.93
N GLU A 163 5.00 20.08 2.21
CA GLU A 163 4.68 20.51 3.57
C GLU A 163 3.84 19.45 4.30
N TRP A 164 2.81 18.92 3.63
CA TRP A 164 2.02 17.82 4.16
C TRP A 164 2.87 16.59 4.50
N PHE A 165 3.78 16.18 3.62
CA PHE A 165 4.69 15.05 3.87
C PHE A 165 5.66 15.33 5.01
N ASN A 166 6.15 16.55 5.14
CA ASN A 166 7.02 16.93 6.25
C ASN A 166 6.32 16.82 7.61
N GLU A 167 5.04 17.20 7.67
CA GLU A 167 4.25 17.13 8.89
C GLU A 167 3.78 15.71 9.24
N ASN A 168 3.58 14.85 8.24
CA ASN A 168 2.99 13.53 8.41
C ASN A 168 3.99 12.37 8.30
N THR A 169 5.25 12.64 8.02
CA THR A 169 6.31 11.64 8.03
C THR A 169 7.13 11.82 9.31
N PRO A 170 7.11 10.85 10.23
CA PRO A 170 7.90 10.96 11.45
C PRO A 170 9.38 11.08 11.11
N ASP A 171 10.05 11.97 11.81
CA ASP A 171 11.51 11.98 11.84
C ASP A 171 11.99 10.70 12.52
N THR A 172 13.06 10.12 12.02
CA THR A 172 13.66 8.87 12.53
C THR A 172 14.09 9.01 13.98
#